data_ec6ea31628a30f1761cf7da69d35d5bf
#
_entry.id   ec6ea31628a30f1761cf7da69d35d5bf
#
_cell.length_a   1.000
_cell.length_b   1.000
_cell.length_c   1.000
_cell.angle_alpha   90.00
_cell.angle_beta   90.00
_cell.angle_gamma   90.00
#
_symmetry.space_group_name_H-M   'P 1'
#
loop_
_entity.id
_entity.type
_entity.pdbx_description
1 polymer ?
#
loop_
_entity_poly.entity_id
_entity_poly.type
_entity_poly.pdbx_seq_one_letter_code
_entity_poly.pdbx_strand_id
1 'polypeptide(L)'
;ICELFEEDRKALLMLPPTPFNVCRYEWLKADGYGKVCMDGKHFYSTRPENANQKVLVGIHAHTVDILTEGGQVITTHKRVFGDNRSDVSDYTTTLAVLMKNSGAWGNSGLRQETPDALRTYMDAQPKEKLKDCLRIMNELTNQYGFQAAASAMEMACARGNINICDASVLAARITGYGISTPPETGPSLEIYDEAFLKGGSKAL
;
A
#
# COMPACT_ATOMS: atom_id res chain seq x y z
N ILE A 1 -13.35 47.82 0.81
CA ILE A 1 -13.14 46.44 0.30
C ILE A 1 -14.43 45.60 0.55
N CYS A 2 -15.01 45.62 1.75
CA CYS A 2 -16.23 44.84 2.04
C CYS A 2 -17.44 45.30 1.21
N GLU A 3 -17.60 46.61 1.01
CA GLU A 3 -18.71 47.16 0.22
C GLU A 3 -18.62 46.76 -1.26
N LEU A 4 -17.43 46.82 -1.84
CA LEU A 4 -17.16 46.37 -3.22
C LEU A 4 -17.41 44.87 -3.38
N PHE A 5 -17.06 44.08 -2.37
CA PHE A 5 -17.33 42.65 -2.41
C PHE A 5 -18.82 42.31 -2.39
N GLU A 6 -19.66 43.09 -1.66
CA GLU A 6 -21.09 42.88 -1.64
C GLU A 6 -21.77 43.27 -2.99
N GLU A 7 -21.19 44.18 -3.75
CA GLU A 7 -21.62 44.46 -5.13
C GLU A 7 -21.23 43.31 -6.07
N ASP A 8 -20.00 42.84 -6.00
CA ASP A 8 -19.50 41.73 -6.81
C ASP A 8 -20.25 40.42 -6.51
N ARG A 9 -20.57 40.20 -5.23
CA ARG A 9 -21.33 39.03 -4.77
C ARG A 9 -22.67 38.85 -5.47
N LYS A 10 -23.33 39.95 -5.82
CA LYS A 10 -24.63 39.92 -6.55
C LYS A 10 -24.46 39.45 -7.99
N ALA A 11 -23.27 39.63 -8.57
CA ALA A 11 -22.95 39.23 -9.93
C ALA A 11 -22.28 37.83 -10.01
N LEU A 12 -21.91 37.25 -8.86
CA LEU A 12 -21.28 35.92 -8.82
C LEU A 12 -22.28 34.83 -9.22
N LEU A 13 -21.86 33.99 -10.14
CA LEU A 13 -22.59 32.79 -10.49
C LEU A 13 -22.41 31.72 -9.41
N MET A 14 -23.43 30.89 -9.24
CA MET A 14 -23.34 29.71 -8.37
C MET A 14 -22.20 28.80 -8.87
N LEU A 15 -21.36 28.33 -7.95
CA LEU A 15 -20.33 27.34 -8.29
C LEU A 15 -21.00 26.06 -8.82
N PRO A 16 -20.46 25.46 -9.88
CA PRO A 16 -20.97 24.18 -10.37
C PRO A 16 -20.89 23.13 -9.24
N PRO A 17 -21.88 22.20 -9.16
CA PRO A 17 -21.96 21.21 -8.08
C PRO A 17 -20.75 20.25 -8.09
N THR A 18 -20.11 20.07 -9.25
CA THR A 18 -18.89 19.26 -9.41
C THR A 18 -17.70 20.19 -9.63
N PRO A 19 -16.64 20.09 -8.80
CA PRO A 19 -15.45 20.87 -9.02
C PRO A 19 -14.82 20.50 -10.38
N PHE A 20 -14.25 21.50 -11.06
CA PHE A 20 -13.54 21.28 -12.31
C PHE A 20 -12.31 20.41 -12.05
N ASN A 21 -12.23 19.26 -12.73
CA ASN A 21 -11.09 18.37 -12.63
C ASN A 21 -9.98 18.82 -13.56
N VAL A 22 -8.93 19.41 -13.00
CA VAL A 22 -7.74 19.83 -13.76
C VAL A 22 -6.86 18.61 -14.01
N CYS A 23 -7.04 17.99 -15.17
CA CYS A 23 -6.29 16.81 -15.57
C CYS A 23 -5.85 16.94 -17.03
N ARG A 24 -4.58 16.61 -17.32
CA ARG A 24 -4.04 16.46 -18.66
C ARG A 24 -3.95 14.97 -18.98
N TYR A 25 -4.55 14.54 -20.09
CA TYR A 25 -4.51 13.16 -20.52
C TYR A 25 -3.46 12.96 -21.60
N GLU A 26 -2.62 11.94 -21.45
CA GLU A 26 -1.60 11.56 -22.41
C GLU A 26 -1.57 10.03 -22.63
N TRP A 27 -1.32 9.62 -23.88
CA TRP A 27 -1.05 8.22 -24.19
C TRP A 27 0.44 7.96 -24.08
N LEU A 28 0.86 7.17 -23.08
CA LEU A 28 2.24 6.77 -22.88
C LEU A 28 2.40 5.28 -23.17
N LYS A 29 3.56 4.90 -23.73
CA LYS A 29 3.90 3.50 -23.91
C LYS A 29 4.52 2.96 -22.64
N ALA A 30 3.94 1.88 -22.11
CA ALA A 30 4.55 1.13 -21.02
C ALA A 30 5.75 0.31 -21.51
N ASP A 31 6.76 0.18 -20.67
CA ASP A 31 7.92 -0.68 -20.92
C ASP A 31 7.59 -2.17 -20.75
N GLY A 32 8.60 -3.04 -20.90
CA GLY A 32 8.47 -4.50 -20.72
C GLY A 32 8.09 -4.92 -19.29
N TYR A 33 8.22 -4.03 -18.31
CA TYR A 33 7.84 -4.25 -16.91
C TYR A 33 6.47 -3.66 -16.58
N GLY A 34 5.77 -3.09 -17.56
CA GLY A 34 4.49 -2.45 -17.36
C GLY A 34 4.59 -1.09 -16.65
N LYS A 35 5.68 -0.34 -16.86
CA LYS A 35 5.86 1.00 -16.31
C LYS A 35 5.79 2.04 -17.41
N VAL A 36 5.14 3.16 -17.13
CA VAL A 36 5.15 4.35 -17.99
C VAL A 36 6.16 5.36 -17.47
N CYS A 37 6.88 6.01 -18.38
CA CYS A 37 7.85 7.02 -18.04
C CYS A 37 7.28 8.41 -18.35
N MET A 38 7.23 9.27 -17.34
CA MET A 38 6.89 10.69 -17.48
C MET A 38 8.15 11.53 -17.40
N ASP A 39 8.18 12.61 -18.19
CA ASP A 39 9.27 13.59 -18.22
C ASP A 39 10.68 12.97 -18.40
N GLY A 40 10.75 11.75 -18.95
CA GLY A 40 11.98 10.99 -19.17
C GLY A 40 12.68 10.49 -17.89
N LYS A 41 12.12 10.70 -16.70
CA LYS A 41 12.77 10.45 -15.42
C LYS A 41 11.91 9.70 -14.40
N HIS A 42 10.60 9.92 -14.40
CA HIS A 42 9.70 9.40 -13.39
C HIS A 42 8.92 8.21 -13.95
N PHE A 43 9.15 7.05 -13.37
CA PHE A 43 8.50 5.80 -13.77
C PHE A 43 7.34 5.50 -12.83
N TYR A 44 6.19 5.17 -13.40
CA TYR A 44 4.97 4.80 -12.68
C TYR A 44 4.52 3.43 -13.12
N SER A 45 4.29 2.52 -12.18
CA SER A 45 3.80 1.19 -12.51
C SER A 45 2.36 1.26 -13.03
N THR A 46 2.09 0.46 -14.03
CA THR A 46 0.75 0.15 -14.50
C THR A 46 0.42 -1.30 -14.13
N ARG A 47 -0.47 -1.95 -14.85
CA ARG A 47 -0.65 -3.40 -14.71
C ARG A 47 0.32 -4.17 -15.60
N PRO A 48 0.72 -5.39 -15.19
CA PRO A 48 1.60 -6.25 -16.01
C PRO A 48 1.05 -6.55 -17.40
N GLU A 49 -0.29 -6.60 -17.50
CA GLU A 49 -0.98 -6.84 -18.77
C GLU A 49 -0.72 -5.71 -19.78
N ASN A 50 -0.36 -4.53 -19.29
CA ASN A 50 -0.07 -3.34 -20.11
C ASN A 50 1.39 -3.29 -20.62
N ALA A 51 2.21 -4.31 -20.33
CA ALA A 51 3.60 -4.33 -20.79
C ALA A 51 3.69 -4.17 -22.31
N ASN A 52 4.51 -3.22 -22.74
CA ASN A 52 4.71 -2.82 -24.15
C ASN A 52 3.47 -2.22 -24.86
N GLN A 53 2.38 -1.97 -24.13
CA GLN A 53 1.14 -1.38 -24.68
C GLN A 53 1.09 0.13 -24.42
N LYS A 54 0.21 0.82 -25.16
CA LYS A 54 -0.13 2.21 -24.86
C LYS A 54 -1.16 2.27 -23.75
N VAL A 55 -0.93 3.14 -22.78
CA VAL A 55 -1.77 3.32 -21.60
C VAL A 55 -2.19 4.78 -21.52
N LEU A 56 -3.43 5.04 -21.22
CA LEU A 56 -3.93 6.38 -20.97
C LEU A 56 -3.51 6.82 -19.56
N VAL A 57 -2.88 7.98 -19.46
CA VAL A 57 -2.38 8.54 -18.20
C VAL A 57 -3.02 9.90 -17.96
N GLY A 58 -3.68 10.06 -16.83
CA GLY A 58 -4.24 11.31 -16.33
C GLY A 58 -3.26 12.00 -15.39
N ILE A 59 -2.80 13.18 -15.77
CA ILE A 59 -1.79 13.93 -15.04
C ILE A 59 -2.47 15.07 -14.30
N HIS A 60 -2.56 14.94 -12.99
CA HIS A 60 -3.06 15.96 -12.08
C HIS A 60 -1.92 16.77 -11.46
N ALA A 61 -2.27 17.78 -10.66
CA ALA A 61 -1.28 18.57 -9.93
C ALA A 61 -0.40 17.73 -9.00
N HIS A 62 -0.99 16.78 -8.25
CA HIS A 62 -0.31 16.01 -7.22
C HIS A 62 -0.40 14.50 -7.40
N THR A 63 -1.18 14.03 -8.37
CA THR A 63 -1.39 12.61 -8.64
C THR A 63 -1.24 12.30 -10.13
N VAL A 64 -1.00 11.03 -10.39
CA VAL A 64 -0.95 10.44 -11.74
C VAL A 64 -1.88 9.24 -11.74
N ASP A 65 -2.92 9.31 -12.56
CA ASP A 65 -3.88 8.24 -12.74
C ASP A 65 -3.50 7.39 -13.95
N ILE A 66 -3.47 6.10 -13.78
CA ILE A 66 -3.35 5.14 -14.87
C ILE A 66 -4.77 4.66 -15.20
N LEU A 67 -5.16 4.80 -16.47
CA LEU A 67 -6.53 4.53 -16.91
C LEU A 67 -6.58 3.43 -17.97
N THR A 68 -7.71 2.77 -18.04
CA THR A 68 -8.07 1.90 -19.18
C THR A 68 -8.38 2.75 -20.41
N GLU A 69 -8.45 2.13 -21.58
CA GLU A 69 -8.94 2.80 -22.80
C GLU A 69 -10.35 3.40 -22.62
N GLY A 70 -11.17 2.79 -21.77
CA GLY A 70 -12.52 3.27 -21.44
C GLY A 70 -12.54 4.39 -20.38
N GLY A 71 -11.38 4.90 -19.95
CA GLY A 71 -11.28 6.00 -18.98
C GLY A 71 -11.51 5.61 -17.52
N GLN A 72 -11.56 4.30 -17.20
CA GLN A 72 -11.64 3.85 -15.81
C GLN A 72 -10.25 3.86 -15.16
N VAL A 73 -10.16 4.41 -13.96
CA VAL A 73 -8.91 4.45 -13.20
C VAL A 73 -8.52 3.04 -12.75
N ILE A 74 -7.31 2.62 -13.12
CA ILE A 74 -6.69 1.35 -12.74
C ILE A 74 -5.96 1.50 -11.41
N THR A 75 -5.13 2.54 -11.31
CA THR A 75 -4.37 2.90 -10.11
C THR A 75 -4.03 4.38 -10.14
N THR A 76 -3.86 4.95 -8.94
CA THR A 76 -3.45 6.35 -8.74
C THR A 76 -2.14 6.37 -7.98
N HIS A 77 -1.16 7.09 -8.51
CA HIS A 77 0.12 7.29 -7.89
C HIS A 77 0.29 8.73 -7.41
N LYS A 78 1.08 8.92 -6.37
CA LYS A 78 1.53 10.26 -6.00
C LYS A 78 2.51 10.76 -7.06
N ARG A 79 2.26 11.97 -7.59
CA ARG A 79 3.15 12.58 -8.57
C ARG A 79 4.46 12.99 -7.92
N VAL A 80 5.57 12.59 -8.52
CA VAL A 80 6.92 12.98 -8.12
C VAL A 80 7.42 14.09 -9.02
N PHE A 81 8.14 15.05 -8.43
CA PHE A 81 8.74 16.18 -9.11
C PHE A 81 10.25 16.18 -8.87
N GLY A 82 10.96 16.89 -9.71
CA GLY A 82 12.40 17.09 -9.59
C GLY A 82 13.19 16.45 -10.72
N ASP A 83 14.52 16.53 -10.61
CA ASP A 83 15.43 16.11 -11.68
C ASP A 83 15.97 14.69 -11.51
N ASN A 84 15.81 14.12 -10.34
CA ASN A 84 16.25 12.77 -10.06
C ASN A 84 15.31 11.71 -10.63
N ARG A 85 15.87 10.62 -11.15
CA ARG A 85 15.10 9.47 -11.56
C ARG A 85 14.34 8.89 -10.36
N SER A 86 13.05 8.65 -10.53
CA SER A 86 12.22 8.01 -9.52
C SER A 86 11.43 6.85 -10.10
N ASP A 87 11.13 5.87 -9.27
CA ASP A 87 10.31 4.72 -9.60
C ASP A 87 9.19 4.61 -8.56
N VAL A 88 7.97 4.91 -8.98
CA VAL A 88 6.77 4.83 -8.14
C VAL A 88 6.02 3.56 -8.53
N SER A 89 6.26 2.51 -7.78
CA SER A 89 5.66 1.20 -8.05
C SER A 89 4.46 0.95 -7.15
N ASP A 90 3.40 0.42 -7.76
CA ASP A 90 2.32 -0.23 -7.02
C ASP A 90 2.76 -1.68 -6.75
N TYR A 91 3.02 -1.95 -5.48
CA TYR A 91 3.53 -3.25 -5.06
C TYR A 91 2.54 -4.39 -5.27
N THR A 92 1.23 -4.08 -5.28
CA THR A 92 0.19 -5.10 -5.50
C THR A 92 0.25 -5.66 -6.91
N THR A 93 0.45 -4.79 -7.91
CA THR A 93 0.60 -5.21 -9.31
C THR A 93 1.89 -5.99 -9.53
N THR A 94 2.99 -5.55 -8.92
CA THR A 94 4.29 -6.25 -9.00
C THR A 94 4.21 -7.63 -8.34
N LEU A 95 3.58 -7.75 -7.18
CA LEU A 95 3.37 -9.02 -6.48
C LEU A 95 2.51 -9.98 -7.30
N ALA A 96 1.47 -9.49 -7.96
CA ALA A 96 0.63 -10.32 -8.84
C ALA A 96 1.43 -10.95 -10.00
N VAL A 97 2.43 -10.24 -10.55
CA VAL A 97 3.36 -10.80 -11.56
C VAL A 97 4.25 -11.86 -10.94
N LEU A 98 4.87 -11.54 -9.80
CA LEU A 98 5.81 -12.44 -9.14
C LEU A 98 5.15 -13.73 -8.68
N MET A 99 3.88 -13.69 -8.28
CA MET A 99 3.11 -14.90 -7.99
C MET A 99 2.94 -15.81 -9.20
N LYS A 100 2.76 -15.24 -10.40
CA LYS A 100 2.71 -16.01 -11.65
C LYS A 100 4.09 -16.53 -12.07
N ASN A 101 5.12 -15.70 -11.88
CA ASN A 101 6.50 -16.01 -12.23
C ASN A 101 7.46 -15.70 -11.08
N SER A 102 7.52 -16.57 -10.07
CA SER A 102 8.39 -16.40 -8.90
C SER A 102 9.89 -16.40 -9.23
N GLY A 103 10.29 -16.92 -10.40
CA GLY A 103 11.67 -16.83 -10.88
C GLY A 103 12.15 -15.39 -11.18
N ALA A 104 11.22 -14.46 -11.38
CA ALA A 104 11.56 -13.05 -11.58
C ALA A 104 11.90 -12.31 -10.26
N TRP A 105 11.72 -12.94 -9.11
CA TRP A 105 12.01 -12.35 -7.79
C TRP A 105 13.41 -11.77 -7.69
N GLY A 106 14.43 -12.54 -8.10
CA GLY A 106 15.83 -12.15 -7.99
C GLY A 106 16.18 -10.80 -8.64
N ASN A 107 15.47 -10.44 -9.72
CA ASN A 107 15.68 -9.21 -10.49
C ASN A 107 14.59 -8.17 -10.27
N SER A 108 13.67 -8.40 -9.32
CA SER A 108 12.55 -7.48 -9.08
C SER A 108 12.96 -6.27 -8.23
N GLY A 109 12.42 -5.10 -8.54
CA GLY A 109 12.55 -3.92 -7.68
C GLY A 109 11.97 -4.14 -6.29
N LEU A 110 10.92 -4.97 -6.19
CA LEU A 110 10.28 -5.33 -4.92
C LEU A 110 11.26 -6.01 -3.96
N ARG A 111 12.15 -6.87 -4.48
CA ARG A 111 13.21 -7.51 -3.68
C ARG A 111 14.13 -6.49 -3.04
N GLN A 112 14.44 -5.39 -3.75
CA GLN A 112 15.31 -4.32 -3.22
C GLN A 112 14.63 -3.53 -2.11
N GLU A 113 13.31 -3.37 -2.18
CA GLU A 113 12.49 -2.68 -1.18
C GLU A 113 12.15 -3.56 0.04
N THR A 114 12.41 -4.87 -0.07
CA THR A 114 12.14 -5.82 1.01
C THR A 114 13.25 -5.75 2.07
N PRO A 115 12.91 -5.73 3.38
CA PRO A 115 13.88 -5.74 4.48
C PRO A 115 14.91 -6.88 4.35
N ASP A 116 16.15 -6.61 4.74
CA ASP A 116 17.30 -7.50 4.50
C ASP A 116 17.12 -8.90 5.08
N ALA A 117 16.59 -9.01 6.28
CA ALA A 117 16.36 -10.31 6.93
C ALA A 117 15.30 -11.13 6.17
N LEU A 118 14.18 -10.50 5.79
CA LEU A 118 13.11 -11.15 5.03
C LEU A 118 13.62 -11.51 3.62
N ARG A 119 14.35 -10.61 2.97
CA ARG A 119 14.94 -10.85 1.64
C ARG A 119 15.87 -12.07 1.66
N THR A 120 16.77 -12.15 2.64
CA THR A 120 17.70 -13.27 2.79
C THR A 120 16.94 -14.59 3.00
N TYR A 121 15.89 -14.56 3.82
CA TYR A 121 15.02 -15.71 4.03
C TYR A 121 14.34 -16.15 2.73
N MET A 122 13.74 -15.22 1.98
CA MET A 122 13.03 -15.51 0.74
C MET A 122 13.96 -16.00 -0.36
N ASP A 123 15.18 -15.46 -0.46
CA ASP A 123 16.20 -15.88 -1.42
C ASP A 123 16.66 -17.32 -1.18
N ALA A 124 16.66 -17.77 0.06
CA ALA A 124 17.03 -19.13 0.44
C ALA A 124 15.91 -20.17 0.23
N GLN A 125 14.68 -19.74 -0.08
CA GLN A 125 13.56 -20.65 -0.21
C GLN A 125 13.53 -21.35 -1.58
N PRO A 126 13.09 -22.61 -1.65
CA PRO A 126 12.77 -23.26 -2.90
C PRO A 126 11.59 -22.53 -3.57
N LYS A 127 11.50 -22.66 -4.91
CA LYS A 127 10.54 -21.91 -5.75
C LYS A 127 9.08 -21.98 -5.28
N GLU A 128 8.66 -23.11 -4.75
CA GLU A 128 7.30 -23.29 -4.26
C GLU A 128 7.04 -22.50 -2.97
N LYS A 129 7.95 -22.60 -2.00
CA LYS A 129 7.85 -21.83 -0.76
C LYS A 129 8.02 -20.33 -1.00
N LEU A 130 8.88 -19.91 -1.93
CA LEU A 130 8.98 -18.52 -2.35
C LEU A 130 7.65 -18.01 -2.89
N LYS A 131 6.96 -18.82 -3.70
CA LYS A 131 5.63 -18.48 -4.23
C LYS A 131 4.60 -18.32 -3.11
N ASP A 132 4.65 -19.14 -2.08
CA ASP A 132 3.77 -19.02 -0.92
C ASP A 132 4.08 -17.76 -0.11
N CYS A 133 5.35 -17.44 0.10
CA CYS A 133 5.75 -16.17 0.73
C CYS A 133 5.24 -14.94 -0.07
N LEU A 134 5.36 -14.97 -1.40
CA LEU A 134 4.87 -13.91 -2.27
C LEU A 134 3.33 -13.78 -2.21
N ARG A 135 2.62 -14.91 -2.08
CA ARG A 135 1.15 -14.90 -1.91
C ARG A 135 0.75 -14.26 -0.58
N ILE A 136 1.42 -14.63 0.52
CA ILE A 136 1.19 -14.03 1.84
C ILE A 136 1.49 -12.52 1.78
N MET A 137 2.63 -12.14 1.20
CA MET A 137 3.00 -10.73 1.03
C MET A 137 1.95 -9.95 0.23
N ASN A 138 1.43 -10.52 -0.86
CA ASN A 138 0.39 -9.88 -1.67
C ASN A 138 -0.92 -9.69 -0.89
N GLU A 139 -1.36 -10.70 -0.14
CA GLU A 139 -2.58 -10.63 0.66
C GLU A 139 -2.47 -9.55 1.74
N LEU A 140 -1.36 -9.52 2.47
CA LEU A 140 -1.10 -8.51 3.49
C LEU A 140 -0.92 -7.12 2.89
N THR A 141 -0.28 -6.99 1.72
CA THR A 141 -0.10 -5.71 1.03
C THR A 141 -1.44 -5.12 0.62
N ASN A 142 -2.36 -5.93 0.11
CA ASN A 142 -3.71 -5.50 -0.25
C ASN A 142 -4.50 -4.99 0.96
N GLN A 143 -4.28 -5.57 2.14
CA GLN A 143 -5.05 -5.25 3.33
C GLN A 143 -4.42 -4.15 4.18
N TYR A 144 -3.10 -4.14 4.34
CA TYR A 144 -2.38 -3.28 5.29
C TYR A 144 -1.35 -2.36 4.64
N GLY A 145 -1.11 -2.50 3.34
CA GLY A 145 -0.04 -1.82 2.62
C GLY A 145 1.31 -2.54 2.70
N PHE A 146 2.18 -2.28 1.73
CA PHE A 146 3.44 -3.01 1.56
C PHE A 146 4.39 -2.89 2.77
N GLN A 147 4.54 -1.71 3.33
CA GLN A 147 5.47 -1.49 4.45
C GLN A 147 5.07 -2.29 5.69
N ALA A 148 3.78 -2.30 6.01
CA ALA A 148 3.26 -3.08 7.14
C ALA A 148 3.38 -4.58 6.86
N ALA A 149 3.08 -5.02 5.64
CA ALA A 149 3.21 -6.41 5.22
C ALA A 149 4.67 -6.89 5.32
N ALA A 150 5.62 -6.13 4.79
CA ALA A 150 7.03 -6.46 4.82
C ALA A 150 7.58 -6.54 6.25
N SER A 151 7.26 -5.54 7.11
CA SER A 151 7.66 -5.54 8.52
C SER A 151 7.04 -6.69 9.30
N ALA A 152 5.77 -7.00 9.06
CA ALA A 152 5.10 -8.12 9.73
C ALA A 152 5.72 -9.47 9.34
N MET A 153 6.02 -9.65 8.05
CA MET A 153 6.67 -10.87 7.57
C MET A 153 8.11 -10.98 8.06
N GLU A 154 8.85 -9.88 8.18
CA GLU A 154 10.18 -9.87 8.78
C GLU A 154 10.14 -10.34 10.25
N MET A 155 9.19 -9.82 11.03
CA MET A 155 8.98 -10.25 12.41
C MET A 155 8.58 -11.73 12.52
N ALA A 156 7.74 -12.21 11.60
CA ALA A 156 7.36 -13.64 11.53
C ALA A 156 8.56 -14.52 11.14
N CYS A 157 9.39 -14.05 10.20
CA CYS A 157 10.62 -14.70 9.80
C CYS A 157 11.59 -14.91 10.98
N ALA A 158 11.76 -13.89 11.82
CA ALA A 158 12.58 -13.96 13.02
C ALA A 158 12.12 -15.03 14.04
N ARG A 159 10.86 -15.45 13.96
CA ARG A 159 10.27 -16.55 14.75
C ARG A 159 10.43 -17.94 14.10
N GLY A 160 11.04 -17.99 12.94
CA GLY A 160 11.40 -19.23 12.23
C GLY A 160 10.38 -19.76 11.24
N ASN A 161 9.17 -19.19 11.15
CA ASN A 161 8.17 -19.59 10.17
C ASN A 161 7.28 -18.45 9.74
N ILE A 162 7.09 -18.29 8.43
CA ILE A 162 6.15 -17.32 7.87
C ILE A 162 4.84 -18.04 7.57
N ASN A 163 3.80 -17.72 8.32
CA ASN A 163 2.43 -18.15 8.02
C ASN A 163 1.49 -16.93 7.97
N ILE A 164 0.39 -17.05 7.26
CA ILE A 164 -0.55 -15.95 7.02
C ILE A 164 -1.20 -15.45 8.32
N CYS A 165 -1.54 -16.37 9.25
CA CYS A 165 -2.23 -16.01 10.48
C CYS A 165 -1.35 -15.12 11.38
N ASP A 166 -0.11 -15.55 11.64
CA ASP A 166 0.82 -14.79 12.47
C ASP A 166 1.19 -13.45 11.81
N ALA A 167 1.46 -13.48 10.52
CA ALA A 167 1.82 -12.27 9.78
C ALA A 167 0.65 -11.27 9.71
N SER A 168 -0.61 -11.72 9.59
CA SER A 168 -1.77 -10.83 9.59
C SER A 168 -2.00 -10.17 10.95
N VAL A 169 -1.83 -10.91 12.05
CA VAL A 169 -1.90 -10.34 13.42
C VAL A 169 -0.81 -9.29 13.63
N LEU A 170 0.40 -9.57 13.17
CA LEU A 170 1.52 -8.61 13.27
C LEU A 170 1.27 -7.37 12.41
N ALA A 171 0.78 -7.52 11.19
CA ALA A 171 0.45 -6.40 10.30
C ALA A 171 -0.68 -5.53 10.89
N ALA A 172 -1.72 -6.15 11.45
CA ALA A 172 -2.80 -5.45 12.12
C ALA A 172 -2.30 -4.64 13.33
N ARG A 173 -1.35 -5.17 14.11
CA ARG A 173 -0.72 -4.45 15.22
C ARG A 173 0.11 -3.26 14.74
N ILE A 174 0.91 -3.44 13.70
CA ILE A 174 1.75 -2.38 13.12
C ILE A 174 0.91 -1.21 12.63
N THR A 175 -0.21 -1.49 11.98
CA THR A 175 -1.10 -0.46 11.42
C THR A 175 -2.12 0.09 12.43
N GLY A 176 -2.25 -0.53 13.59
CA GLY A 176 -3.34 -0.24 14.53
C GLY A 176 -4.73 -0.58 13.98
N TYR A 177 -4.81 -1.30 12.86
CA TYR A 177 -6.05 -1.62 12.19
C TYR A 177 -6.85 -2.64 13.00
N GLY A 178 -8.04 -2.22 13.48
CA GLY A 178 -8.95 -3.10 14.23
C GLY A 178 -8.46 -3.51 15.63
N ILE A 179 -7.35 -2.97 16.09
CA ILE A 179 -6.82 -3.16 17.45
C ILE A 179 -6.87 -1.81 18.12
N SER A 180 -7.83 -1.61 19.03
CA SER A 180 -7.69 -0.55 20.02
C SER A 180 -6.39 -0.80 20.76
N THR A 181 -5.51 0.21 20.82
CA THR A 181 -4.33 0.18 21.69
C THR A 181 -4.80 -0.33 23.05
N PRO A 182 -4.27 -1.45 23.59
CA PRO A 182 -4.61 -1.84 24.93
C PRO A 182 -4.29 -0.65 25.82
N PRO A 183 -5.15 -0.31 26.79
CA PRO A 183 -4.82 0.76 27.72
C PRO A 183 -3.43 0.48 28.29
N GLU A 184 -2.59 1.49 28.39
CA GLU A 184 -1.20 1.36 28.86
C GLU A 184 -1.11 0.73 30.26
N THR A 185 -2.21 0.76 30.99
CA THR A 185 -2.43 -0.03 32.21
C THR A 185 -3.34 -1.22 31.82
N GLY A 186 -2.74 -2.38 31.62
CA GLY A 186 -3.51 -3.64 31.63
C GLY A 186 -4.37 -3.69 32.89
N PRO A 187 -5.55 -4.36 32.85
CA PRO A 187 -6.34 -4.52 34.06
C PRO A 187 -5.43 -5.09 35.16
N SER A 188 -5.27 -4.36 36.27
CA SER A 188 -4.47 -4.82 37.39
C SER A 188 -5.09 -6.14 37.86
N LEU A 189 -4.31 -7.21 37.86
CA LEU A 189 -4.78 -8.52 38.34
C LEU A 189 -5.23 -8.43 39.81
N GLU A 190 -4.77 -7.41 40.54
CA GLU A 190 -5.20 -7.10 41.91
C GLU A 190 -6.72 -6.92 42.04
N ILE A 191 -7.40 -6.40 41.00
CA ILE A 191 -8.88 -6.29 40.98
C ILE A 191 -9.52 -7.67 41.04
N TYR A 192 -8.93 -8.65 40.38
CA TYR A 192 -9.43 -10.03 40.35
C TYR A 192 -9.09 -10.73 41.69
N ASP A 193 -7.90 -10.49 42.23
CA ASP A 193 -7.48 -11.03 43.55
C ASP A 193 -8.36 -10.46 44.67
N GLU A 194 -8.69 -9.17 44.66
CA GLU A 194 -9.62 -8.60 45.63
C GLU A 194 -11.03 -9.19 45.53
N ALA A 195 -11.54 -9.44 44.30
CA ALA A 195 -12.83 -10.06 44.12
C ALA A 195 -12.86 -11.50 44.62
N PHE A 196 -11.79 -12.26 44.44
CA PHE A 196 -11.63 -13.63 44.96
C PHE A 196 -11.52 -13.67 46.50
N LEU A 197 -10.72 -12.77 47.07
CA LEU A 197 -10.54 -12.71 48.53
C LEU A 197 -11.81 -12.25 49.27
N LYS A 198 -12.59 -11.33 48.67
CA LYS A 198 -13.88 -10.88 49.24
C LYS A 198 -15.01 -11.89 49.02
N GLY A 199 -14.95 -12.73 47.96
CA GLY A 199 -15.93 -13.78 47.66
C GLY A 199 -15.79 -15.02 48.56
N GLY A 200 -14.61 -15.32 49.05
CA GLY A 200 -14.33 -16.47 49.93
C GLY A 200 -14.77 -16.31 51.40
N SER A 201 -15.22 -15.13 51.83
CA SER A 201 -15.61 -14.86 53.23
C SER A 201 -17.12 -14.96 53.51
N LYS A 202 -17.93 -15.49 52.57
CA LYS A 202 -19.39 -15.66 52.75
C LYS A 202 -19.87 -17.12 52.60
N ALA A 203 -19.04 -18.07 52.94
CA ALA A 203 -19.47 -19.46 53.07
C ALA A 203 -18.98 -20.04 54.40
N LEU A 204 -19.66 -19.65 55.49
CA LEU A 204 -19.82 -20.37 56.77
C LEU A 204 -21.02 -19.82 57.50
#